data_f827fbfdc3c80db16131b207c819cb01
#
_entry.id   f827fbfdc3c80db16131b207c819cb01
#
_cell.length_a   1.000
_cell.length_b   1.000
_cell.length_c   1.000
_cell.angle_alpha   90.00
_cell.angle_beta   90.00
_cell.angle_gamma   90.00
#
_symmetry.space_group_name_H-M   'P 1'
#
loop_
_entity.id
_entity.type
_entity.pdbx_description
1 polymer ?
#
loop_
_entity_poly.entity_id
_entity_poly.type
_entity_poly.pdbx_seq_one_letter_code
_entity_poly.pdbx_strand_id
1 'polypeptide(L)'
;MAAQHKRAAEVGAAVLEAGGDALDAAVATSFAIGVVEPWMSGLAAGGCMQIWRAGEARAHTVDYGMRSPRGLDPADYPLAQGGKAQDLFAWPLVKDDRNVQGATAVAVPGVVAGMELAHKRFGRVAWRELVAPAAALAREGMLLDWYAGLMIASNARALSRDPDAAALFLEDGQWPPLISWTAVTEKHLDQRKLSHTLETIAKEGPKALYGGDVGRALAKDIRDKGGSLSLEDLAGYQAHMVDALEVPYRGGRVFAAPGMTGGPTLAVALNNLQKKERPGYVDYARALDAAWRERFQTMGDKEGCTTHFSVVDRAGNLCSVTQTLLSVFGSRVVSPSTGIPLNNGIMWFDPEPGKPNSLAPGKRCLGNYCPVVGETPKGARFALGASGGRKILGTVLQLSSFMIDHGASLEEAFHRPRIDMSGEGRVIADRALPREVIDELNRFLPTATVRRGIFPYAFAVPAGVLREREMNMGCTEIMSPWGDAVAEKEMR
;
A
#
# COMPACT_ATOMS: atom_id res chain seq x y z
N MET A 1 12.13 -12.57 1.11
CA MET A 1 11.44 -11.41 0.52
C MET A 1 10.06 -11.84 0.05
N ALA A 2 9.02 -11.16 0.43
CA ALA A 2 7.65 -11.44 -0.03
C ALA A 2 7.01 -10.15 -0.55
N ALA A 3 6.45 -10.15 -1.77
CA ALA A 3 5.84 -8.99 -2.40
C ALA A 3 4.60 -9.38 -3.22
N GLN A 4 3.73 -8.42 -3.49
CA GLN A 4 2.52 -8.64 -4.29
C GLN A 4 2.80 -8.85 -5.79
N HIS A 5 4.05 -8.67 -6.22
CA HIS A 5 4.49 -8.97 -7.58
C HIS A 5 5.85 -9.65 -7.57
N LYS A 6 5.96 -10.82 -8.22
CA LYS A 6 7.17 -11.64 -8.28
C LYS A 6 8.40 -10.87 -8.77
N ARG A 7 8.29 -10.14 -9.89
CA ARG A 7 9.40 -9.33 -10.44
C ARG A 7 9.96 -8.31 -9.44
N ALA A 8 9.10 -7.71 -8.61
CA ALA A 8 9.54 -6.79 -7.56
C ALA A 8 10.23 -7.54 -6.42
N ALA A 9 9.74 -8.74 -6.05
CA ALA A 9 10.38 -9.60 -5.07
C ALA A 9 11.78 -10.07 -5.55
N GLU A 10 11.93 -10.43 -6.82
CA GLU A 10 13.20 -10.81 -7.43
C GLU A 10 14.23 -9.66 -7.36
N VAL A 11 13.82 -8.42 -7.61
CA VAL A 11 14.71 -7.24 -7.46
C VAL A 11 15.23 -7.11 -6.03
N GLY A 12 14.33 -7.23 -5.03
CA GLY A 12 14.75 -7.19 -3.62
C GLY A 12 15.65 -8.35 -3.23
N ALA A 13 15.35 -9.57 -3.70
CA ALA A 13 16.17 -10.77 -3.45
C ALA A 13 17.57 -10.64 -4.08
N ALA A 14 17.68 -10.06 -5.28
CA ALA A 14 18.96 -9.79 -5.92
C ALA A 14 19.84 -8.83 -5.11
N VAL A 15 19.24 -7.81 -4.49
CA VAL A 15 19.97 -6.90 -3.58
C VAL A 15 20.49 -7.65 -2.36
N LEU A 16 19.69 -8.53 -1.76
CA LEU A 16 20.12 -9.37 -0.63
C LEU A 16 21.26 -10.33 -1.04
N GLU A 17 21.17 -10.93 -2.22
CA GLU A 17 22.21 -11.84 -2.75
C GLU A 17 23.51 -11.09 -3.02
N ALA A 18 23.45 -9.85 -3.48
CA ALA A 18 24.60 -8.98 -3.69
C ALA A 18 25.24 -8.44 -2.38
N GLY A 19 24.69 -8.78 -1.22
CA GLY A 19 25.22 -8.40 0.10
C GLY A 19 24.58 -7.15 0.71
N GLY A 20 23.52 -6.60 0.10
CA GLY A 20 22.65 -5.60 0.73
C GLY A 20 21.86 -6.19 1.90
N ASP A 21 21.31 -5.33 2.75
CA ASP A 21 20.48 -5.77 3.86
C ASP A 21 18.97 -5.61 3.57
N ALA A 22 18.11 -5.94 4.55
CA ALA A 22 16.67 -5.87 4.40
C ALA A 22 16.17 -4.48 3.99
N LEU A 23 16.85 -3.41 4.42
CA LEU A 23 16.48 -2.06 4.04
C LEU A 23 16.86 -1.75 2.59
N ASP A 24 18.06 -2.11 2.16
CA ASP A 24 18.50 -1.91 0.77
C ASP A 24 17.53 -2.63 -0.18
N ALA A 25 17.20 -3.89 0.14
CA ALA A 25 16.21 -4.66 -0.62
C ALA A 25 14.82 -3.99 -0.62
N ALA A 26 14.38 -3.45 0.53
CA ALA A 26 13.09 -2.75 0.61
C ALA A 26 13.06 -1.49 -0.25
N VAL A 27 14.14 -0.70 -0.27
CA VAL A 27 14.26 0.49 -1.13
C VAL A 27 14.18 0.10 -2.61
N ALA A 28 14.95 -0.88 -3.06
CA ALA A 28 14.94 -1.33 -4.45
C ALA A 28 13.56 -1.87 -4.86
N THR A 29 12.95 -2.68 -4.01
CA THR A 29 11.59 -3.21 -4.24
C THR A 29 10.54 -2.11 -4.33
N SER A 30 10.65 -1.06 -3.50
CA SER A 30 9.72 0.08 -3.51
C SER A 30 9.67 0.77 -4.88
N PHE A 31 10.82 0.93 -5.55
CA PHE A 31 10.86 1.47 -6.91
C PHE A 31 10.39 0.46 -7.95
N ALA A 32 10.81 -0.79 -7.84
CA ALA A 32 10.46 -1.84 -8.79
C ALA A 32 8.95 -2.13 -8.82
N ILE A 33 8.30 -2.23 -7.65
CA ILE A 33 6.88 -2.54 -7.58
C ILE A 33 6.01 -1.45 -8.20
N GLY A 34 6.44 -0.18 -8.15
CA GLY A 34 5.76 0.93 -8.81
C GLY A 34 5.81 0.87 -10.35
N VAL A 35 6.73 0.08 -10.93
CA VAL A 35 6.82 -0.18 -12.37
C VAL A 35 5.91 -1.33 -12.77
N VAL A 36 5.91 -2.41 -11.99
CA VAL A 36 5.19 -3.65 -12.32
C VAL A 36 3.76 -3.71 -11.78
N GLU A 37 3.39 -2.81 -10.86
CA GLU A 37 2.01 -2.57 -10.39
C GLU A 37 1.63 -1.09 -10.48
N PRO A 38 1.67 -0.46 -11.67
CA PRO A 38 1.51 0.99 -11.82
C PRO A 38 0.13 1.53 -11.41
N TRP A 39 -0.83 0.64 -11.14
CA TRP A 39 -2.15 1.01 -10.62
C TRP A 39 -2.25 1.00 -9.09
N MET A 40 -1.26 0.41 -8.39
CA MET A 40 -1.26 0.36 -6.91
C MET A 40 -0.30 1.36 -6.30
N SER A 41 0.88 1.54 -6.92
CA SER A 41 1.98 2.34 -6.36
C SER A 41 2.83 2.97 -7.45
N GLY A 42 3.83 3.78 -7.06
CA GLY A 42 4.78 4.42 -7.96
C GLY A 42 5.49 5.60 -7.31
N LEU A 43 6.22 6.38 -8.11
CA LEU A 43 6.96 7.57 -7.66
C LEU A 43 6.05 8.64 -7.04
N ALA A 44 4.79 8.72 -7.48
CA ALA A 44 3.80 9.63 -6.93
C ALA A 44 3.02 9.05 -5.73
N ALA A 45 3.41 7.93 -5.18
CA ALA A 45 2.74 7.33 -4.03
C ALA A 45 3.14 7.94 -2.68
N GLY A 46 2.39 7.60 -1.65
CA GLY A 46 2.74 7.78 -0.25
C GLY A 46 2.62 6.48 0.52
N GLY A 47 3.04 6.46 1.79
CA GLY A 47 2.99 5.25 2.59
C GLY A 47 3.72 5.34 3.92
N CYS A 48 4.03 4.19 4.48
CA CYS A 48 4.92 4.06 5.64
C CYS A 48 5.69 2.74 5.62
N MET A 49 6.81 2.71 6.33
CA MET A 49 7.70 1.57 6.48
C MET A 49 7.99 1.34 7.96
N GLN A 50 7.93 0.08 8.39
CA GLN A 50 8.48 -0.38 9.66
C GLN A 50 9.86 -0.99 9.42
N ILE A 51 10.82 -0.62 10.25
CA ILE A 51 12.20 -1.14 10.20
C ILE A 51 12.56 -1.67 11.57
N TRP A 52 12.95 -2.93 11.67
CA TRP A 52 13.47 -3.50 12.89
C TRP A 52 14.85 -4.12 12.65
N ARG A 53 15.87 -3.48 13.21
CA ARG A 53 17.25 -3.97 13.15
C ARG A 53 17.46 -5.09 14.15
N ALA A 54 18.18 -6.13 13.76
CA ALA A 54 18.33 -7.36 14.54
C ALA A 54 18.91 -7.16 15.94
N GLY A 55 19.76 -6.15 16.13
CA GLY A 55 20.37 -5.83 17.43
C GLY A 55 19.62 -4.78 18.25
N GLU A 56 18.50 -4.24 17.75
CA GLU A 56 17.79 -3.14 18.40
C GLU A 56 16.59 -3.66 19.21
N ALA A 57 16.32 -2.99 20.35
CA ALA A 57 15.18 -3.33 21.19
C ALA A 57 13.85 -2.81 20.64
N ARG A 58 13.88 -1.77 19.79
CA ARG A 58 12.71 -1.09 19.21
C ARG A 58 12.76 -1.07 17.69
N ALA A 59 11.60 -0.96 17.09
CA ALA A 59 11.47 -0.71 15.65
C ALA A 59 11.28 0.79 15.38
N HIS A 60 11.62 1.20 14.14
CA HIS A 60 11.46 2.55 13.63
C HIS A 60 10.34 2.57 12.59
N THR A 61 9.59 3.67 12.56
CA THR A 61 8.64 3.98 11.50
C THR A 61 9.18 5.11 10.64
N VAL A 62 9.22 4.91 9.34
CA VAL A 62 9.38 5.98 8.35
C VAL A 62 7.99 6.32 7.81
N ASP A 63 7.50 7.52 8.14
CA ASP A 63 6.23 8.05 7.67
C ASP A 63 6.47 8.97 6.46
N TYR A 64 6.00 8.55 5.30
CA TYR A 64 6.07 9.29 4.04
C TYR A 64 4.72 9.36 3.32
N GLY A 65 3.65 9.45 4.05
CA GLY A 65 2.36 9.57 3.43
C GLY A 65 2.11 10.94 2.81
N MET A 66 1.16 10.99 1.92
CA MET A 66 0.82 12.15 1.12
C MET A 66 0.32 13.34 1.96
N ARG A 67 0.47 14.54 1.40
CA ARG A 67 -0.07 15.80 1.94
C ARG A 67 -0.89 16.51 0.88
N SER A 68 -1.95 17.20 1.27
CA SER A 68 -2.63 18.13 0.36
C SER A 68 -1.68 19.27 -0.03
N PRO A 69 -1.75 19.79 -1.27
CA PRO A 69 -1.01 20.97 -1.67
C PRO A 69 -1.35 22.17 -0.80
N ARG A 70 -0.39 23.07 -0.57
CA ARG A 70 -0.60 24.31 0.21
C ARG A 70 -1.50 25.30 -0.50
N GLY A 71 -1.49 25.29 -1.83
CA GLY A 71 -2.36 26.11 -2.67
C GLY A 71 -3.74 25.53 -2.93
N LEU A 72 -4.11 24.40 -2.28
CA LEU A 72 -5.44 23.83 -2.40
C LEU A 72 -6.46 24.70 -1.66
N ASP A 73 -7.56 25.04 -2.35
CA ASP A 73 -8.72 25.69 -1.73
C ASP A 73 -9.85 24.66 -1.53
N PRO A 74 -10.31 24.39 -0.30
CA PRO A 74 -11.47 23.51 -0.07
C PRO A 74 -12.74 23.95 -0.79
N ALA A 75 -12.92 25.24 -1.10
CA ALA A 75 -14.05 25.75 -1.87
C ALA A 75 -14.10 25.22 -3.31
N ASP A 76 -12.97 24.77 -3.86
CA ASP A 76 -12.90 24.13 -5.18
C ASP A 76 -13.51 22.71 -5.20
N TYR A 77 -13.91 22.20 -4.03
CA TYR A 77 -14.46 20.84 -3.86
C TYR A 77 -15.90 20.90 -3.29
N PRO A 78 -16.83 21.64 -3.93
CA PRO A 78 -18.19 21.77 -3.44
C PRO A 78 -18.90 20.43 -3.45
N LEU A 79 -19.71 20.18 -2.42
CA LEU A 79 -20.53 18.98 -2.34
C LEU A 79 -21.58 18.98 -3.46
N ALA A 80 -21.77 17.82 -4.09
CA ALA A 80 -22.86 17.60 -5.01
C ALA A 80 -24.18 17.38 -4.25
N GLN A 81 -25.30 17.72 -4.88
CA GLN A 81 -26.62 17.47 -4.28
C GLN A 81 -26.96 15.98 -4.34
N GLY A 82 -27.07 15.38 -3.15
CA GLY A 82 -27.53 14.00 -2.96
C GLY A 82 -26.53 12.92 -3.39
N GLY A 83 -26.59 11.77 -2.71
CA GLY A 83 -25.78 10.61 -3.02
C GLY A 83 -24.46 10.51 -2.24
N LYS A 84 -23.84 9.35 -2.38
CA LYS A 84 -22.52 9.04 -1.84
C LYS A 84 -21.60 8.61 -2.98
N ALA A 85 -20.32 8.89 -2.84
CA ALA A 85 -19.34 8.44 -3.80
C ALA A 85 -19.42 6.91 -3.95
N GLN A 86 -19.31 6.44 -5.20
CA GLN A 86 -19.37 5.01 -5.53
C GLN A 86 -17.97 4.38 -5.63
N ASP A 87 -16.91 5.19 -5.50
CA ASP A 87 -15.55 4.70 -5.41
C ASP A 87 -15.29 4.15 -3.99
N LEU A 88 -14.07 4.08 -3.55
CA LEU A 88 -13.64 3.47 -2.29
C LEU A 88 -14.31 4.04 -1.02
N PHE A 89 -14.95 5.21 -1.07
CA PHE A 89 -15.51 5.89 0.10
C PHE A 89 -16.98 6.26 -0.08
N ALA A 90 -17.77 5.99 0.93
CA ALA A 90 -19.15 6.46 1.00
C ALA A 90 -19.24 7.94 1.49
N TRP A 91 -18.30 8.79 1.07
CA TRP A 91 -18.34 10.23 1.35
C TRP A 91 -19.51 10.90 0.64
N PRO A 92 -19.93 12.09 1.10
CA PRO A 92 -20.71 12.98 0.27
C PRO A 92 -20.00 13.20 -1.07
N LEU A 93 -20.78 13.16 -2.15
CA LEU A 93 -20.24 13.40 -3.50
C LEU A 93 -19.68 14.82 -3.59
N VAL A 94 -18.50 14.95 -4.15
CA VAL A 94 -17.95 16.22 -4.61
C VAL A 94 -18.33 16.41 -6.07
N LYS A 95 -18.70 17.63 -6.44
CA LYS A 95 -19.05 17.97 -7.82
C LYS A 95 -17.92 17.58 -8.78
N ASP A 96 -18.28 16.93 -9.88
CA ASP A 96 -17.37 16.47 -10.92
C ASP A 96 -16.28 15.49 -10.44
N ASP A 97 -16.47 14.83 -9.29
CA ASP A 97 -15.51 13.89 -8.67
C ASP A 97 -14.10 14.49 -8.49
N ARG A 98 -13.97 15.82 -8.33
CA ARG A 98 -12.70 16.56 -8.32
C ARG A 98 -11.70 16.07 -7.25
N ASN A 99 -12.18 15.50 -6.16
CA ASN A 99 -11.34 14.89 -5.12
C ASN A 99 -10.93 13.44 -5.41
N VAL A 100 -11.54 12.81 -6.42
CA VAL A 100 -11.35 11.38 -6.77
C VAL A 100 -10.55 11.21 -8.03
N GLN A 101 -10.86 11.99 -9.07
CA GLN A 101 -10.33 11.82 -10.42
C GLN A 101 -9.81 13.14 -10.99
N GLY A 102 -8.79 13.06 -11.86
CA GLY A 102 -8.17 14.24 -12.46
C GLY A 102 -7.03 14.83 -11.63
N ALA A 103 -6.37 15.84 -12.16
CA ALA A 103 -5.22 16.49 -11.53
C ALA A 103 -5.57 17.21 -10.22
N THR A 104 -6.82 17.60 -10.02
CA THR A 104 -7.31 18.21 -8.77
C THR A 104 -7.28 17.23 -7.59
N ALA A 105 -7.31 15.91 -7.85
CA ALA A 105 -7.24 14.89 -6.82
C ALA A 105 -5.82 14.58 -6.33
N VAL A 106 -4.78 15.16 -6.97
CA VAL A 106 -3.38 14.82 -6.71
C VAL A 106 -2.88 15.50 -5.43
N ALA A 107 -2.32 14.69 -4.54
CA ALA A 107 -1.61 15.13 -3.33
C ALA A 107 -0.09 15.08 -3.52
N VAL A 108 0.65 15.77 -2.67
CA VAL A 108 2.12 15.79 -2.67
C VAL A 108 2.64 14.40 -2.33
N PRO A 109 3.45 13.75 -3.20
CA PRO A 109 3.93 12.40 -3.02
C PRO A 109 5.07 12.30 -2.01
N GLY A 110 5.20 11.15 -1.35
CA GLY A 110 6.17 10.93 -0.29
C GLY A 110 7.16 9.79 -0.48
N VAL A 111 6.90 8.83 -1.39
CA VAL A 111 7.68 7.58 -1.50
C VAL A 111 9.18 7.84 -1.65
N VAL A 112 9.58 8.70 -2.59
CA VAL A 112 11.01 8.92 -2.87
C VAL A 112 11.73 9.56 -1.67
N ALA A 113 11.07 10.49 -0.94
CA ALA A 113 11.60 11.08 0.29
C ALA A 113 11.67 10.06 1.44
N GLY A 114 10.67 9.18 1.55
CA GLY A 114 10.67 8.11 2.55
C GLY A 114 11.80 7.11 2.34
N MET A 115 12.00 6.68 1.10
CA MET A 115 13.11 5.80 0.73
C MET A 115 14.47 6.47 0.96
N GLU A 116 14.60 7.76 0.62
CA GLU A 116 15.81 8.54 0.92
C GLU A 116 16.12 8.59 2.41
N LEU A 117 15.13 8.94 3.23
CA LEU A 117 15.31 9.06 4.68
C LEU A 117 15.74 7.72 5.29
N ALA A 118 15.09 6.62 4.91
CA ALA A 118 15.45 5.28 5.36
C ALA A 118 16.86 4.90 4.90
N HIS A 119 17.17 5.12 3.63
CA HIS A 119 18.48 4.83 3.03
C HIS A 119 19.61 5.64 3.68
N LYS A 120 19.45 6.94 3.89
CA LYS A 120 20.45 7.79 4.59
C LYS A 120 20.76 7.30 6.00
N ARG A 121 19.77 6.72 6.69
CA ARG A 121 19.93 6.28 8.07
C ARG A 121 20.54 4.88 8.19
N PHE A 122 20.18 3.96 7.31
CA PHE A 122 20.47 2.54 7.45
C PHE A 122 21.05 1.87 6.20
N GLY A 123 20.95 2.51 5.01
CA GLY A 123 21.38 1.94 3.73
C GLY A 123 22.89 1.69 3.66
N ARG A 124 23.24 0.63 2.93
CA ARG A 124 24.62 0.16 2.72
C ARG A 124 25.00 0.16 1.24
N VAL A 125 24.04 -0.13 0.38
CA VAL A 125 24.22 -0.17 -1.08
C VAL A 125 24.00 1.24 -1.63
N ALA A 126 24.76 1.63 -2.65
CA ALA A 126 24.65 2.96 -3.25
C ALA A 126 23.24 3.20 -3.81
N TRP A 127 22.68 4.40 -3.58
CA TRP A 127 21.33 4.77 -4.04
C TRP A 127 21.06 4.42 -5.50
N ARG A 128 22.05 4.75 -6.37
CA ARG A 128 21.95 4.49 -7.80
C ARG A 128 21.72 3.00 -8.10
N GLU A 129 22.39 2.13 -7.39
CA GLU A 129 22.28 0.67 -7.59
C GLU A 129 20.91 0.14 -7.13
N LEU A 130 20.28 0.78 -6.14
CA LEU A 130 18.95 0.40 -5.66
C LEU A 130 17.83 0.87 -6.61
N VAL A 131 18.00 2.00 -7.30
CA VAL A 131 16.99 2.54 -8.22
C VAL A 131 17.14 1.99 -9.66
N ALA A 132 18.36 1.70 -10.09
CA ALA A 132 18.63 1.26 -11.45
C ALA A 132 17.84 0.01 -11.92
N PRO A 133 17.58 -1.01 -11.09
CA PRO A 133 16.75 -2.14 -11.49
C PRO A 133 15.34 -1.75 -11.90
N ALA A 134 14.71 -0.80 -11.19
CA ALA A 134 13.39 -0.28 -11.54
C ALA A 134 13.40 0.47 -12.88
N ALA A 135 14.46 1.24 -13.15
CA ALA A 135 14.63 1.90 -14.45
C ALA A 135 14.77 0.88 -15.60
N ALA A 136 15.50 -0.22 -15.36
CA ALA A 136 15.63 -1.30 -16.34
C ALA A 136 14.27 -1.99 -16.60
N LEU A 137 13.50 -2.31 -15.56
CA LEU A 137 12.14 -2.85 -15.68
C LEU A 137 11.22 -1.93 -16.48
N ALA A 138 11.28 -0.61 -16.22
CA ALA A 138 10.47 0.37 -16.95
C ALA A 138 10.90 0.52 -18.41
N ARG A 139 12.18 0.29 -18.72
CA ARG A 139 12.69 0.28 -20.11
C ARG A 139 12.21 -0.95 -20.88
N GLU A 140 12.21 -2.11 -20.23
CA GLU A 140 11.62 -3.35 -20.75
C GLU A 140 10.12 -3.19 -20.97
N GLY A 141 9.47 -2.46 -20.08
CA GLY A 141 8.03 -2.29 -20.02
C GLY A 141 7.34 -3.41 -19.21
N MET A 142 6.22 -3.07 -18.60
CA MET A 142 5.43 -4.04 -17.82
C MET A 142 4.73 -5.03 -18.75
N LEU A 143 4.89 -6.33 -18.51
CA LEU A 143 4.18 -7.39 -19.22
C LEU A 143 2.66 -7.24 -19.05
N LEU A 144 1.93 -7.25 -20.15
CA LEU A 144 0.47 -7.25 -20.17
C LEU A 144 -0.02 -8.69 -20.20
N ASP A 145 -0.20 -9.28 -19.03
CA ASP A 145 -0.87 -10.56 -18.86
C ASP A 145 -2.40 -10.38 -18.68
N TRP A 146 -3.10 -11.49 -18.45
CA TRP A 146 -4.54 -11.47 -18.26
C TRP A 146 -4.98 -10.62 -17.06
N TYR A 147 -4.17 -10.61 -15.97
CA TYR A 147 -4.51 -9.86 -14.77
C TYR A 147 -4.29 -8.36 -14.96
N ALA A 148 -3.20 -7.96 -15.62
CA ALA A 148 -2.97 -6.57 -16.04
C ALA A 148 -4.12 -6.09 -16.95
N GLY A 149 -4.50 -6.91 -17.94
CA GLY A 149 -5.64 -6.63 -18.82
C GLY A 149 -6.94 -6.43 -18.04
N LEU A 150 -7.23 -7.27 -17.02
CA LEU A 150 -8.41 -7.14 -16.16
C LEU A 150 -8.38 -5.85 -15.35
N MET A 151 -7.23 -5.48 -14.76
CA MET A 151 -7.09 -4.25 -13.97
C MET A 151 -7.30 -3.01 -14.85
N ILE A 152 -6.73 -2.99 -16.06
CA ILE A 152 -6.92 -1.91 -17.02
C ILE A 152 -8.38 -1.86 -17.48
N ALA A 153 -8.98 -2.99 -17.86
CA ALA A 153 -10.37 -3.08 -18.32
C ALA A 153 -11.35 -2.54 -17.28
N SER A 154 -11.15 -2.87 -15.99
CA SER A 154 -12.01 -2.41 -14.90
C SER A 154 -11.98 -0.88 -14.69
N ASN A 155 -10.97 -0.19 -15.24
CA ASN A 155 -10.78 1.26 -15.14
C ASN A 155 -10.76 1.98 -16.51
N ALA A 156 -10.96 1.27 -17.62
CA ALA A 156 -10.80 1.82 -18.98
C ALA A 156 -11.60 3.11 -19.20
N ARG A 157 -12.86 3.15 -18.75
CA ARG A 157 -13.71 4.34 -18.85
C ARG A 157 -13.17 5.55 -18.09
N ALA A 158 -12.50 5.32 -16.96
CA ALA A 158 -11.91 6.40 -16.17
C ALA A 158 -10.56 6.86 -16.75
N LEU A 159 -9.75 5.90 -17.22
CA LEU A 159 -8.47 6.16 -17.87
C LEU A 159 -8.63 6.92 -19.21
N SER A 160 -9.70 6.66 -19.98
CA SER A 160 -9.94 7.34 -21.26
C SER A 160 -10.23 8.84 -21.15
N ARG A 161 -10.45 9.36 -19.94
CA ARG A 161 -10.70 10.79 -19.71
C ARG A 161 -9.43 11.65 -19.71
N ASP A 162 -8.28 11.06 -19.40
CA ASP A 162 -6.98 11.72 -19.46
C ASP A 162 -6.21 11.20 -20.69
N PRO A 163 -5.84 12.06 -21.63
CA PRO A 163 -5.21 11.62 -22.89
C PRO A 163 -3.87 10.90 -22.67
N ASP A 164 -3.11 11.25 -21.65
CA ASP A 164 -1.81 10.64 -21.37
C ASP A 164 -1.96 9.29 -20.67
N ALA A 165 -2.96 9.15 -19.78
CA ALA A 165 -3.32 7.85 -19.22
C ALA A 165 -3.91 6.92 -20.27
N ALA A 166 -4.77 7.44 -21.15
CA ALA A 166 -5.31 6.68 -22.28
C ALA A 166 -4.20 6.20 -23.21
N ALA A 167 -3.24 7.06 -23.54
CA ALA A 167 -2.10 6.72 -24.41
C ALA A 167 -1.18 5.65 -23.77
N LEU A 168 -1.05 5.64 -22.44
CA LEU A 168 -0.22 4.65 -21.74
C LEU A 168 -0.94 3.30 -21.58
N PHE A 169 -2.20 3.32 -21.15
CA PHE A 169 -2.89 2.12 -20.67
C PHE A 169 -3.92 1.53 -21.64
N LEU A 170 -4.34 2.28 -22.67
CA LEU A 170 -5.41 1.85 -23.57
C LEU A 170 -4.94 1.77 -25.02
N GLU A 171 -5.56 0.88 -25.80
CA GLU A 171 -5.46 0.85 -27.25
C GLU A 171 -6.46 1.84 -27.84
N ASP A 172 -6.02 2.61 -28.83
CA ASP A 172 -6.81 3.66 -29.48
C ASP A 172 -7.48 4.63 -28.48
N GLY A 173 -6.89 4.76 -27.29
CA GLY A 173 -7.38 5.61 -26.20
C GLY A 173 -8.68 5.15 -25.54
N GLN A 174 -9.19 3.97 -25.85
CA GLN A 174 -10.50 3.49 -25.39
C GLN A 174 -10.50 2.06 -24.86
N TRP A 175 -9.76 1.16 -25.51
CA TRP A 175 -9.88 -0.27 -25.28
C TRP A 175 -8.78 -0.78 -24.36
N PRO A 176 -9.07 -1.69 -23.42
CA PRO A 176 -8.01 -2.35 -22.68
C PRO A 176 -7.14 -3.17 -23.65
N PRO A 177 -5.82 -3.17 -23.48
CA PRO A 177 -4.94 -3.96 -24.31
C PRO A 177 -5.21 -5.45 -24.07
N LEU A 178 -5.69 -6.14 -25.08
CA LEU A 178 -5.93 -7.58 -25.01
C LEU A 178 -4.89 -8.31 -25.85
N ILE A 179 -4.34 -9.37 -25.29
CA ILE A 179 -3.50 -10.31 -26.03
C ILE A 179 -4.44 -11.30 -26.71
N SER A 180 -4.26 -11.51 -28.03
CA SER A 180 -4.98 -12.55 -28.74
C SER A 180 -4.73 -13.91 -28.08
N TRP A 181 -5.75 -14.72 -27.95
CA TRP A 181 -5.64 -16.05 -27.35
C TRP A 181 -4.70 -17.00 -28.10
N THR A 182 -4.33 -16.65 -29.31
CA THR A 182 -3.34 -17.37 -30.16
C THR A 182 -2.03 -16.59 -30.32
N ALA A 183 -1.82 -15.51 -29.54
CA ALA A 183 -0.59 -14.72 -29.64
C ALA A 183 0.62 -15.54 -29.22
N VAL A 184 1.68 -15.47 -30.04
CA VAL A 184 2.98 -16.09 -29.74
C VAL A 184 4.01 -15.06 -29.25
N THR A 185 3.62 -13.78 -29.19
CA THR A 185 4.49 -12.68 -28.74
C THR A 185 3.90 -12.02 -27.51
N GLU A 186 4.76 -11.67 -26.58
CA GLU A 186 4.40 -10.88 -25.40
C GLU A 186 4.11 -9.44 -25.78
N LYS A 187 3.22 -8.80 -25.03
CA LYS A 187 2.88 -7.40 -25.15
C LYS A 187 3.26 -6.67 -23.86
N HIS A 188 3.88 -5.52 -23.99
CA HIS A 188 4.34 -4.73 -22.86
C HIS A 188 3.80 -3.30 -22.91
N LEU A 189 3.56 -2.68 -21.74
CA LEU A 189 3.30 -1.24 -21.65
C LEU A 189 4.57 -0.47 -21.98
N ASP A 190 4.45 0.60 -22.74
CA ASP A 190 5.57 1.50 -23.01
C ASP A 190 5.82 2.46 -21.84
N GLN A 191 6.73 2.10 -20.95
CA GLN A 191 7.10 2.90 -19.79
C GLN A 191 8.45 3.62 -19.96
N ARG A 192 8.91 3.87 -21.21
CA ARG A 192 10.22 4.51 -21.47
C ARG A 192 10.37 5.90 -20.83
N LYS A 193 9.29 6.71 -20.78
CA LYS A 193 9.32 8.00 -20.05
C LYS A 193 9.57 7.80 -18.55
N LEU A 194 8.92 6.83 -17.93
CA LEU A 194 9.13 6.46 -16.53
C LEU A 194 10.56 5.93 -16.32
N SER A 195 11.09 5.13 -17.25
CA SER A 195 12.48 4.67 -17.20
C SER A 195 13.46 5.84 -17.14
N HIS A 196 13.32 6.83 -18.03
CA HIS A 196 14.17 8.03 -18.03
C HIS A 196 14.06 8.83 -16.72
N THR A 197 12.86 8.96 -16.20
CA THR A 197 12.63 9.59 -14.87
C THR A 197 13.33 8.85 -13.75
N LEU A 198 13.25 7.51 -13.73
CA LEU A 198 13.95 6.67 -12.75
C LEU A 198 15.48 6.76 -12.90
N GLU A 199 16.00 6.79 -14.12
CA GLU A 199 17.44 7.00 -14.40
C GLU A 199 17.93 8.35 -13.85
N THR A 200 17.13 9.40 -14.01
CA THR A 200 17.43 10.72 -13.47
C THR A 200 17.45 10.69 -11.93
N ILE A 201 16.46 10.06 -11.30
CA ILE A 201 16.41 9.90 -9.85
C ILE A 201 17.56 9.01 -9.35
N ALA A 202 17.94 7.97 -10.08
CA ALA A 202 19.08 7.12 -9.76
C ALA A 202 20.41 7.91 -9.78
N LYS A 203 20.58 8.78 -10.79
CA LYS A 203 21.80 9.57 -11.00
C LYS A 203 21.90 10.77 -10.06
N GLU A 204 20.83 11.55 -9.93
CA GLU A 204 20.82 12.83 -9.23
C GLU A 204 20.31 12.71 -7.79
N GLY A 205 19.74 11.58 -7.43
CA GLY A 205 19.11 11.38 -6.14
C GLY A 205 17.70 11.98 -6.06
N PRO A 206 17.07 11.90 -4.87
CA PRO A 206 15.71 12.37 -4.61
C PRO A 206 15.46 13.85 -4.92
N LYS A 207 16.51 14.68 -4.88
CA LYS A 207 16.41 16.10 -5.26
C LYS A 207 15.88 16.30 -6.69
N ALA A 208 16.07 15.34 -7.59
CA ALA A 208 15.53 15.39 -8.94
C ALA A 208 14.00 15.60 -8.94
N LEU A 209 13.29 14.91 -8.01
CA LEU A 209 11.84 15.03 -7.84
C LEU A 209 11.45 16.21 -6.92
N TYR A 210 12.20 16.45 -5.83
CA TYR A 210 11.81 17.43 -4.80
C TYR A 210 12.43 18.84 -5.01
N GLY A 211 12.76 19.23 -6.23
CA GLY A 211 13.28 20.55 -6.56
C GLY A 211 14.04 20.62 -7.88
N GLY A 212 14.36 19.46 -8.47
CA GLY A 212 15.04 19.32 -9.75
C GLY A 212 14.12 19.36 -10.96
N ASP A 213 14.63 18.91 -12.11
CA ASP A 213 13.93 18.97 -13.38
C ASP A 213 12.69 18.07 -13.44
N VAL A 214 12.77 16.88 -12.83
CA VAL A 214 11.63 15.97 -12.71
C VAL A 214 10.49 16.61 -11.93
N GLY A 215 10.80 17.25 -10.80
CA GLY A 215 9.79 17.96 -9.99
C GLY A 215 9.18 19.15 -10.70
N ARG A 216 10.00 19.94 -11.42
CA ARG A 216 9.50 21.07 -12.24
C ARG A 216 8.55 20.61 -13.33
N ALA A 217 8.91 19.55 -14.06
CA ALA A 217 8.07 18.96 -15.11
C ALA A 217 6.77 18.41 -14.52
N LEU A 218 6.86 17.63 -13.43
CA LEU A 218 5.70 17.06 -12.76
C LEU A 218 4.72 18.13 -12.27
N ALA A 219 5.21 19.17 -11.56
CA ALA A 219 4.36 20.24 -11.05
C ALA A 219 3.72 21.04 -12.20
N LYS A 220 4.47 21.29 -13.29
CA LYS A 220 3.91 21.93 -14.49
C LYS A 220 2.80 21.10 -15.12
N ASP A 221 3.02 19.81 -15.35
CA ASP A 221 2.03 18.92 -15.94
C ASP A 221 0.73 18.86 -15.13
N ILE A 222 0.84 18.77 -13.79
CA ILE A 222 -0.31 18.76 -12.90
C ILE A 222 -1.09 20.08 -12.96
N ARG A 223 -0.39 21.21 -12.99
CA ARG A 223 -1.02 22.54 -13.07
C ARG A 223 -1.67 22.79 -14.43
N ASP A 224 -1.03 22.38 -15.52
CA ASP A 224 -1.60 22.47 -16.88
C ASP A 224 -2.89 21.67 -17.00
N LYS A 225 -3.04 20.59 -16.20
CA LYS A 225 -4.25 19.76 -16.09
C LYS A 225 -5.24 20.27 -15.01
N GLY A 226 -5.00 21.43 -14.40
CA GLY A 226 -5.89 22.08 -13.44
C GLY A 226 -5.73 21.65 -11.97
N GLY A 227 -4.65 20.95 -11.62
CA GLY A 227 -4.30 20.62 -10.24
C GLY A 227 -3.60 21.76 -9.51
N SER A 228 -3.54 21.70 -8.18
CA SER A 228 -3.00 22.75 -7.30
C SER A 228 -1.55 22.48 -6.83
N LEU A 229 -0.98 21.30 -7.11
CA LEU A 229 0.37 20.95 -6.67
C LEU A 229 1.42 21.83 -7.32
N SER A 230 2.30 22.40 -6.51
CA SER A 230 3.39 23.29 -6.94
C SER A 230 4.77 22.67 -6.73
N LEU A 231 5.81 23.29 -7.32
CA LEU A 231 7.19 22.89 -7.06
C LEU A 231 7.59 23.16 -5.61
N GLU A 232 7.05 24.21 -5.00
CA GLU A 232 7.29 24.56 -3.61
C GLU A 232 6.68 23.52 -2.66
N ASP A 233 5.56 22.90 -3.04
CA ASP A 233 4.98 21.77 -2.29
C ASP A 233 5.91 20.56 -2.32
N LEU A 234 6.46 20.24 -3.49
CA LEU A 234 7.45 19.17 -3.63
C LEU A 234 8.71 19.48 -2.82
N ALA A 235 9.31 20.67 -3.02
CA ALA A 235 10.55 21.08 -2.35
C ALA A 235 10.39 21.15 -0.81
N GLY A 236 9.21 21.50 -0.33
CA GLY A 236 8.90 21.56 1.10
C GLY A 236 8.43 20.24 1.72
N TYR A 237 8.35 19.15 0.94
CA TYR A 237 7.94 17.86 1.47
C TYR A 237 9.05 17.22 2.31
N GLN A 238 8.67 16.66 3.47
CA GLN A 238 9.58 15.94 4.36
C GLN A 238 8.92 14.66 4.83
N ALA A 239 9.64 13.54 4.68
CA ALA A 239 9.34 12.29 5.38
C ALA A 239 9.87 12.37 6.82
N HIS A 240 9.26 11.63 7.73
CA HIS A 240 9.63 11.63 9.15
C HIS A 240 9.99 10.23 9.63
N MET A 241 11.05 10.13 10.43
CA MET A 241 11.37 8.91 11.16
C MET A 241 11.00 9.10 12.63
N VAL A 242 10.21 8.18 13.15
CA VAL A 242 9.74 8.18 14.53
C VAL A 242 9.83 6.78 15.12
N ASP A 243 9.79 6.67 16.45
CA ASP A 243 9.67 5.36 17.09
C ASP A 243 8.35 4.69 16.71
N ALA A 244 8.40 3.39 16.42
CA ALA A 244 7.20 2.62 16.18
C ALA A 244 6.32 2.52 17.43
N LEU A 245 5.01 2.43 17.22
CA LEU A 245 4.04 2.16 18.28
C LEU A 245 4.20 0.70 18.73
N GLU A 246 4.77 0.50 19.90
CA GLU A 246 4.91 -0.83 20.50
C GLU A 246 3.61 -1.25 21.20
N VAL A 247 3.11 -2.42 20.84
CA VAL A 247 1.94 -3.06 21.45
C VAL A 247 2.40 -4.38 22.06
N PRO A 248 2.60 -4.45 23.39
CA PRO A 248 2.85 -5.72 24.07
C PRO A 248 1.64 -6.64 23.89
N TYR A 249 1.88 -7.85 23.41
CA TYR A 249 0.79 -8.79 23.10
C TYR A 249 1.18 -10.23 23.42
N ARG A 250 0.51 -10.85 24.42
CA ARG A 250 0.69 -12.28 24.79
C ARG A 250 2.13 -12.72 25.11
N GLY A 251 2.91 -11.87 25.75
CA GLY A 251 4.32 -12.16 26.01
C GLY A 251 5.25 -11.98 24.80
N GLY A 252 4.68 -11.66 23.64
CA GLY A 252 5.37 -11.11 22.48
C GLY A 252 5.10 -9.62 22.34
N ARG A 253 5.37 -9.06 21.16
CA ARG A 253 5.13 -7.65 20.86
C ARG A 253 4.89 -7.42 19.35
N VAL A 254 4.08 -6.43 19.07
CA VAL A 254 3.82 -5.95 17.70
C VAL A 254 4.18 -4.47 17.64
N PHE A 255 4.97 -4.08 16.66
CA PHE A 255 5.30 -2.70 16.36
C PHE A 255 4.52 -2.26 15.12
N ALA A 256 3.75 -1.20 15.25
CA ALA A 256 2.93 -0.64 14.18
C ALA A 256 3.29 0.84 13.93
N ALA A 257 2.88 1.38 12.79
CA ALA A 257 3.09 2.79 12.48
C ALA A 257 2.21 3.68 13.36
N PRO A 258 2.75 4.69 14.07
CA PRO A 258 1.97 5.63 14.86
C PRO A 258 1.29 6.69 14.00
N GLY A 259 0.52 7.59 14.62
CA GLY A 259 -0.03 8.80 13.98
C GLY A 259 -1.18 8.52 13.03
N MET A 260 -1.20 9.17 11.86
CA MET A 260 -2.31 9.14 10.90
C MET A 260 -2.29 7.87 10.02
N THR A 261 -2.22 6.70 10.65
CA THR A 261 -2.12 5.37 10.02
C THR A 261 -3.14 4.39 10.58
N GLY A 262 -3.09 3.13 10.16
CA GLY A 262 -3.87 2.03 10.74
C GLY A 262 -3.33 1.50 12.07
N GLY A 263 -2.09 1.85 12.44
CA GLY A 263 -1.43 1.29 13.61
C GLY A 263 -2.11 1.58 14.96
N PRO A 264 -2.52 2.82 15.28
CA PRO A 264 -3.28 3.10 16.49
C PRO A 264 -4.56 2.28 16.60
N THR A 265 -5.27 2.10 15.49
CA THR A 265 -6.50 1.28 15.46
C THR A 265 -6.19 -0.20 15.66
N LEU A 266 -5.08 -0.69 15.09
CA LEU A 266 -4.61 -2.07 15.35
C LEU A 266 -4.27 -2.28 16.83
N ALA A 267 -3.62 -1.29 17.47
CA ALA A 267 -3.31 -1.34 18.90
C ALA A 267 -4.56 -1.49 19.76
N VAL A 268 -5.62 -0.73 19.47
CA VAL A 268 -6.93 -0.87 20.15
C VAL A 268 -7.51 -2.27 19.95
N ALA A 269 -7.47 -2.80 18.73
CA ALA A 269 -7.99 -4.13 18.43
C ALA A 269 -7.19 -5.24 19.16
N LEU A 270 -5.86 -5.19 19.15
CA LEU A 270 -5.00 -6.12 19.88
C LEU A 270 -5.25 -6.07 21.39
N ASN A 271 -5.33 -4.87 21.98
CA ASN A 271 -5.62 -4.67 23.40
C ASN A 271 -7.00 -5.26 23.81
N ASN A 272 -8.00 -5.18 22.92
CA ASN A 272 -9.29 -5.83 23.17
C ASN A 272 -9.19 -7.36 23.08
N LEU A 273 -8.38 -7.91 22.18
CA LEU A 273 -8.18 -9.36 22.07
C LEU A 273 -7.44 -9.96 23.28
N GLN A 274 -6.56 -9.21 23.93
CA GLN A 274 -5.85 -9.68 25.13
C GLN A 274 -6.78 -10.11 26.28
N LYS A 275 -8.03 -9.66 26.29
CA LYS A 275 -9.05 -10.05 27.25
C LYS A 275 -9.54 -11.49 27.08
N LYS A 276 -9.17 -12.17 25.99
CA LYS A 276 -9.53 -13.56 25.66
C LYS A 276 -8.29 -14.42 25.60
N GLU A 277 -8.31 -15.55 26.26
CA GLU A 277 -7.15 -16.46 26.29
C GLU A 277 -6.81 -17.01 24.90
N ARG A 278 -7.82 -17.41 24.13
CA ARG A 278 -7.69 -17.94 22.77
C ARG A 278 -8.81 -17.38 21.88
N PRO A 279 -8.58 -16.26 21.20
CA PRO A 279 -9.62 -15.55 20.47
C PRO A 279 -10.13 -16.35 19.25
N GLY A 280 -11.43 -16.34 19.07
CA GLY A 280 -12.12 -16.87 17.88
C GLY A 280 -12.60 -15.75 16.95
N TYR A 281 -13.28 -16.12 15.88
CA TYR A 281 -13.71 -15.17 14.84
C TYR A 281 -14.68 -14.11 15.36
N VAL A 282 -15.54 -14.44 16.31
CA VAL A 282 -16.44 -13.46 16.94
C VAL A 282 -15.66 -12.47 17.81
N ASP A 283 -14.58 -12.93 18.45
CA ASP A 283 -13.71 -12.03 19.22
C ASP A 283 -12.96 -11.07 18.30
N TYR A 284 -12.51 -11.53 17.11
CA TYR A 284 -11.95 -10.64 16.08
C TYR A 284 -12.98 -9.62 15.61
N ALA A 285 -14.22 -10.03 15.31
CA ALA A 285 -15.27 -9.13 14.88
C ALA A 285 -15.55 -8.05 15.93
N ARG A 286 -15.66 -8.42 17.22
CA ARG A 286 -15.89 -7.49 18.33
C ARG A 286 -14.72 -6.53 18.53
N ALA A 287 -13.49 -7.03 18.49
CA ALA A 287 -12.29 -6.20 18.64
C ALA A 287 -12.16 -5.17 17.51
N LEU A 288 -12.46 -5.59 16.28
CA LEU A 288 -12.47 -4.72 15.10
C LEU A 288 -13.60 -3.69 15.17
N ASP A 289 -14.82 -4.08 15.55
CA ASP A 289 -15.94 -3.16 15.70
C ASP A 289 -15.62 -2.03 16.70
N ALA A 290 -15.07 -2.40 17.87
CA ALA A 290 -14.67 -1.42 18.87
C ALA A 290 -13.58 -0.48 18.36
N ALA A 291 -12.56 -1.02 17.69
CA ALA A 291 -11.44 -0.24 17.17
C ALA A 291 -11.88 0.72 16.03
N TRP A 292 -12.77 0.28 15.15
CA TRP A 292 -13.32 1.12 14.09
C TRP A 292 -14.21 2.24 14.63
N ARG A 293 -15.05 1.97 15.64
CA ARG A 293 -15.86 3.00 16.31
C ARG A 293 -15.00 4.10 16.92
N GLU A 294 -13.92 3.72 17.62
CA GLU A 294 -12.98 4.70 18.18
C GLU A 294 -12.30 5.52 17.07
N ARG A 295 -11.82 4.84 16.00
CA ARG A 295 -11.19 5.52 14.87
C ARG A 295 -12.12 6.55 14.22
N PHE A 296 -13.39 6.21 13.97
CA PHE A 296 -14.34 7.12 13.34
C PHE A 296 -14.61 8.36 14.19
N GLN A 297 -14.59 8.22 15.50
CA GLN A 297 -14.80 9.35 16.42
C GLN A 297 -13.56 10.25 16.53
N THR A 298 -12.36 9.68 16.49
CA THR A 298 -11.13 10.43 16.84
C THR A 298 -10.32 10.85 15.62
N MET A 299 -10.31 10.05 14.55
CA MET A 299 -9.44 10.26 13.38
C MET A 299 -10.25 10.49 12.09
N GLY A 300 -11.49 10.00 12.02
CA GLY A 300 -12.30 9.97 10.81
C GLY A 300 -12.20 8.60 10.10
N ASP A 301 -12.86 8.51 8.93
CA ASP A 301 -13.00 7.27 8.16
C ASP A 301 -12.23 7.29 6.86
N LYS A 302 -11.75 6.08 6.36
CA LYS A 302 -11.27 5.92 4.97
C LYS A 302 -10.96 4.50 4.49
N GLU A 303 -11.26 4.24 3.19
CA GLU A 303 -10.80 3.09 2.41
C GLU A 303 -9.69 3.48 1.40
N GLY A 304 -9.00 2.50 0.81
CA GLY A 304 -7.99 2.71 -0.24
C GLY A 304 -7.48 1.41 -0.85
N CYS A 305 -6.94 1.46 -2.07
CA CYS A 305 -6.06 0.46 -2.64
C CYS A 305 -4.61 0.71 -2.20
N THR A 306 -3.77 -0.33 -2.24
CA THR A 306 -2.43 -0.27 -1.65
C THR A 306 -1.60 -1.41 -2.24
N THR A 307 -0.27 -1.32 -2.20
CA THR A 307 0.62 -2.48 -2.32
C THR A 307 1.38 -2.69 -1.02
N HIS A 308 1.77 -3.93 -0.77
CA HIS A 308 2.55 -4.29 0.42
C HIS A 308 3.64 -5.29 0.09
N PHE A 309 4.81 -5.15 0.74
CA PHE A 309 5.89 -6.10 0.71
C PHE A 309 6.65 -6.13 2.03
N SER A 310 7.25 -7.28 2.32
CA SER A 310 8.02 -7.54 3.54
C SER A 310 9.35 -8.20 3.22
N VAL A 311 10.38 -7.82 3.97
CA VAL A 311 11.76 -8.30 3.80
C VAL A 311 12.32 -8.77 5.12
N VAL A 312 13.09 -9.86 5.08
CA VAL A 312 13.99 -10.31 6.15
C VAL A 312 15.32 -10.71 5.55
N ASP A 313 16.42 -10.28 6.16
CA ASP A 313 17.77 -10.65 5.74
C ASP A 313 18.38 -11.76 6.64
N ARG A 314 19.59 -12.19 6.28
CA ARG A 314 20.34 -13.22 7.05
C ARG A 314 20.69 -12.79 8.46
N ALA A 315 20.88 -11.50 8.70
CA ALA A 315 21.14 -10.95 10.03
C ALA A 315 19.87 -10.86 10.91
N GLY A 316 18.68 -11.03 10.31
CA GLY A 316 17.39 -10.91 10.99
C GLY A 316 16.86 -9.48 11.06
N ASN A 317 17.38 -8.56 10.24
CA ASN A 317 16.74 -7.27 10.05
C ASN A 317 15.44 -7.45 9.28
N LEU A 318 14.42 -6.68 9.66
CA LEU A 318 13.07 -6.74 9.08
C LEU A 318 12.67 -5.38 8.51
N CYS A 319 12.05 -5.41 7.33
CA CYS A 319 11.33 -4.26 6.77
C CYS A 319 9.92 -4.68 6.36
N SER A 320 8.93 -3.86 6.68
CA SER A 320 7.52 -4.01 6.31
C SER A 320 7.06 -2.71 5.68
N VAL A 321 6.67 -2.74 4.41
CA VAL A 321 6.42 -1.53 3.63
C VAL A 321 5.03 -1.56 3.04
N THR A 322 4.27 -0.49 3.29
CA THR A 322 2.95 -0.28 2.68
C THR A 322 2.93 1.06 1.98
N GLN A 323 2.66 1.08 0.67
CA GLN A 323 2.64 2.29 -0.14
C GLN A 323 1.50 2.26 -1.17
N THR A 324 1.04 3.44 -1.62
CA THR A 324 -0.17 3.51 -2.46
C THR A 324 -0.30 4.81 -3.25
N LEU A 325 -0.94 4.71 -4.41
CA LEU A 325 -1.54 5.84 -5.12
C LEU A 325 -2.94 6.21 -4.59
N LEU A 326 -3.52 5.43 -3.69
CA LEU A 326 -4.82 5.40 -3.06
C LEU A 326 -5.86 4.59 -3.84
N SER A 327 -6.53 5.12 -4.84
CA SER A 327 -7.42 4.34 -5.70
C SER A 327 -6.61 3.52 -6.72
N VAL A 328 -7.23 2.50 -7.29
CA VAL A 328 -6.65 1.80 -8.46
C VAL A 328 -6.42 2.80 -9.59
N PHE A 329 -5.19 2.91 -10.09
CA PHE A 329 -4.68 3.97 -10.97
C PHE A 329 -4.69 5.38 -10.37
N GLY A 330 -4.78 5.54 -9.06
CA GLY A 330 -4.77 6.84 -8.40
C GLY A 330 -5.81 7.81 -8.95
N SER A 331 -5.36 8.98 -9.40
CA SER A 331 -6.20 10.01 -10.04
C SER A 331 -6.60 9.69 -11.49
N ARG A 332 -6.13 8.58 -12.07
CA ARG A 332 -6.27 8.20 -13.47
C ARG A 332 -5.63 9.21 -14.43
N VAL A 333 -4.62 9.90 -13.95
CA VAL A 333 -3.82 10.88 -14.71
C VAL A 333 -2.37 10.41 -14.77
N VAL A 334 -1.75 10.60 -15.93
CA VAL A 334 -0.31 10.38 -16.12
C VAL A 334 0.35 11.69 -16.47
N SER A 335 1.50 11.98 -15.87
CA SER A 335 2.33 13.13 -16.25
C SER A 335 2.97 12.89 -17.61
N PRO A 336 2.66 13.69 -18.63
CA PRO A 336 3.16 13.48 -20.00
C PRO A 336 4.68 13.64 -20.11
N SER A 337 5.28 14.48 -19.27
CA SER A 337 6.71 14.75 -19.31
C SER A 337 7.53 13.67 -18.62
N THR A 338 7.00 13.08 -17.54
CA THR A 338 7.74 12.15 -16.65
C THR A 338 7.29 10.69 -16.76
N GLY A 339 6.13 10.42 -17.34
CA GLY A 339 5.53 9.09 -17.40
C GLY A 339 5.03 8.56 -16.05
N ILE A 340 4.95 9.41 -15.01
CA ILE A 340 4.53 9.03 -13.66
C ILE A 340 3.00 8.96 -13.58
N PRO A 341 2.39 7.80 -13.22
CA PRO A 341 0.99 7.72 -12.82
C PRO A 341 0.78 8.45 -11.48
N LEU A 342 -0.26 9.30 -11.38
CA LEU A 342 -0.46 10.21 -10.26
C LEU A 342 -1.44 9.65 -9.24
N ASN A 343 -1.18 9.93 -7.95
CA ASN A 343 -2.05 9.57 -6.84
C ASN A 343 -3.35 10.40 -6.84
N ASN A 344 -4.34 9.97 -6.07
CA ASN A 344 -5.52 10.77 -5.73
C ASN A 344 -5.67 10.96 -4.21
N GLY A 345 -4.58 11.33 -3.55
CA GLY A 345 -4.52 11.48 -2.09
C GLY A 345 -5.50 12.49 -1.50
N ILE A 346 -6.04 13.44 -2.31
CA ILE A 346 -7.07 14.37 -1.86
C ILE A 346 -8.37 13.64 -1.51
N MET A 347 -8.66 12.52 -2.13
CA MET A 347 -9.78 11.68 -1.78
C MET A 347 -9.72 11.15 -0.33
N TRP A 348 -8.58 11.17 0.33
CA TRP A 348 -8.46 10.78 1.72
C TRP A 348 -9.03 11.79 2.72
N PHE A 349 -9.36 12.98 2.29
CA PHE A 349 -9.96 13.98 3.16
C PHE A 349 -11.50 13.94 3.10
N ASP A 350 -12.14 14.15 4.25
CA ASP A 350 -13.57 14.38 4.30
C ASP A 350 -13.89 15.69 3.59
N PRO A 351 -14.73 15.69 2.56
CA PRO A 351 -15.09 16.92 1.86
C PRO A 351 -16.00 17.84 2.70
N GLU A 352 -16.65 17.32 3.76
CA GLU A 352 -17.42 18.14 4.68
C GLU A 352 -16.49 18.92 5.63
N PRO A 353 -16.70 20.22 5.81
CA PRO A 353 -15.93 20.99 6.77
C PRO A 353 -16.26 20.62 8.22
N GLY A 354 -15.34 20.89 9.15
CA GLY A 354 -15.55 20.71 10.59
C GLY A 354 -15.42 19.27 11.12
N LYS A 355 -15.02 18.32 10.29
CA LYS A 355 -14.72 16.94 10.72
C LYS A 355 -13.24 16.80 11.07
N PRO A 356 -12.84 15.78 11.87
CA PRO A 356 -11.43 15.56 12.24
C PRO A 356 -10.48 15.50 11.05
N ASN A 357 -10.96 14.94 9.93
CA ASN A 357 -10.18 14.76 8.72
C ASN A 357 -10.65 15.60 7.53
N SER A 358 -11.35 16.74 7.78
CA SER A 358 -11.78 17.65 6.71
C SER A 358 -10.62 18.09 5.84
N LEU A 359 -10.91 18.29 4.54
CA LEU A 359 -9.98 18.80 3.56
C LEU A 359 -9.45 20.18 3.99
N ALA A 360 -8.13 20.32 3.97
CA ALA A 360 -7.46 21.58 4.27
C ALA A 360 -6.10 21.64 3.54
N PRO A 361 -5.58 22.84 3.21
CA PRO A 361 -4.27 23.00 2.57
C PRO A 361 -3.12 22.53 3.46
N GLY A 362 -2.10 21.90 2.87
CA GLY A 362 -0.88 21.44 3.54
C GLY A 362 -1.07 20.33 4.58
N LYS A 363 -2.25 19.74 4.68
CA LYS A 363 -2.61 18.73 5.69
C LYS A 363 -2.11 17.35 5.31
N ARG A 364 -1.66 16.59 6.31
CA ARG A 364 -1.29 15.18 6.18
C ARG A 364 -2.53 14.32 5.96
N CYS A 365 -2.47 13.45 4.95
CA CYS A 365 -3.55 12.50 4.69
C CYS A 365 -3.65 11.45 5.79
N LEU A 366 -4.87 11.10 6.18
CA LEU A 366 -5.13 9.93 7.02
C LEU A 366 -5.00 8.67 6.15
N GLY A 367 -4.16 7.72 6.49
CA GLY A 367 -3.98 6.47 5.76
C GLY A 367 -4.49 5.24 6.50
N ASN A 368 -4.77 4.15 5.77
CA ASN A 368 -5.02 2.83 6.35
C ASN A 368 -3.76 1.94 6.31
N TYR A 369 -2.60 2.52 6.06
CA TYR A 369 -1.32 1.78 6.13
C TYR A 369 -1.20 1.09 7.49
N CYS A 370 -0.91 -0.19 7.47
CA CYS A 370 -0.74 -0.98 8.67
C CYS A 370 0.39 -2.00 8.50
N PRO A 371 1.60 -1.58 8.05
CA PRO A 371 2.74 -2.47 8.11
C PRO A 371 3.13 -2.67 9.57
N VAL A 372 3.44 -3.91 9.92
CA VAL A 372 3.90 -4.28 11.26
C VAL A 372 5.18 -5.10 11.19
N VAL A 373 5.97 -4.99 12.23
CA VAL A 373 6.98 -5.98 12.58
C VAL A 373 6.68 -6.47 13.99
N GLY A 374 7.01 -7.71 14.31
CA GLY A 374 6.65 -8.26 15.61
C GLY A 374 7.50 -9.45 16.01
N GLU A 375 7.31 -9.87 17.27
CA GLU A 375 7.97 -11.02 17.86
C GLU A 375 6.93 -11.86 18.60
N THR A 376 6.92 -13.15 18.33
CA THR A 376 6.08 -14.11 19.04
C THR A 376 6.66 -14.42 20.41
N PRO A 377 5.87 -14.98 21.37
CA PRO A 377 6.39 -15.42 22.68
C PRO A 377 7.53 -16.43 22.61
N LYS A 378 7.67 -17.13 21.47
CA LYS A 378 8.73 -18.11 21.22
C LYS A 378 9.99 -17.50 20.58
N GLY A 379 10.01 -16.17 20.38
CA GLY A 379 11.13 -15.45 19.79
C GLY A 379 11.20 -15.47 18.26
N ALA A 380 10.19 -16.01 17.57
CA ALA A 380 10.11 -15.87 16.13
C ALA A 380 9.72 -14.43 15.77
N ARG A 381 10.46 -13.80 14.84
CA ARG A 381 10.23 -12.44 14.39
C ARG A 381 9.56 -12.42 13.03
N PHE A 382 8.64 -11.48 12.82
CA PHE A 382 7.91 -11.36 11.56
C PHE A 382 7.79 -9.92 11.09
N ALA A 383 7.65 -9.75 9.79
CA ALA A 383 7.20 -8.52 9.14
C ALA A 383 5.96 -8.86 8.32
N LEU A 384 4.91 -8.06 8.43
CA LEU A 384 3.60 -8.35 7.86
C LEU A 384 2.86 -7.05 7.52
N GLY A 385 2.05 -7.11 6.49
CA GLY A 385 1.06 -6.09 6.16
C GLY A 385 0.21 -6.57 5.00
N ALA A 386 -0.60 -5.67 4.46
CA ALA A 386 -1.52 -6.02 3.38
C ALA A 386 -1.88 -4.80 2.53
N SER A 387 -2.45 -5.06 1.35
CA SER A 387 -3.19 -4.08 0.55
C SER A 387 -4.69 -4.36 0.60
N GLY A 388 -5.54 -3.33 0.41
CA GLY A 388 -6.99 -3.50 0.38
C GLY A 388 -7.77 -2.57 1.30
N GLY A 389 -7.30 -1.36 1.49
CA GLY A 389 -8.01 -0.30 2.20
C GLY A 389 -8.30 -0.60 3.66
N ARG A 390 -9.56 -0.44 4.09
CA ARG A 390 -9.99 -0.77 5.47
C ARG A 390 -9.77 -2.23 5.85
N LYS A 391 -9.85 -3.15 4.88
CA LYS A 391 -9.67 -4.59 5.10
C LYS A 391 -8.27 -4.96 5.57
N ILE A 392 -7.28 -4.06 5.36
CA ILE A 392 -5.89 -4.24 5.79
C ILE A 392 -5.81 -4.52 7.28
N LEU A 393 -6.47 -3.72 8.10
CA LEU A 393 -6.42 -3.82 9.56
C LEU A 393 -6.91 -5.18 10.06
N GLY A 394 -8.07 -5.62 9.58
CA GLY A 394 -8.65 -6.91 9.95
C GLY A 394 -7.79 -8.09 9.54
N THR A 395 -7.15 -8.01 8.37
CA THR A 395 -6.22 -9.05 7.91
C THR A 395 -4.94 -9.08 8.74
N VAL A 396 -4.31 -7.93 9.00
CA VAL A 396 -3.09 -7.86 9.82
C VAL A 396 -3.36 -8.35 11.24
N LEU A 397 -4.49 -7.96 11.85
CA LEU A 397 -4.90 -8.43 13.17
C LEU A 397 -5.00 -9.96 13.23
N GLN A 398 -5.77 -10.56 12.30
CA GLN A 398 -5.99 -12.00 12.30
C GLN A 398 -4.71 -12.80 12.02
N LEU A 399 -3.89 -12.39 11.05
CA LEU A 399 -2.64 -13.07 10.76
C LEU A 399 -1.66 -12.99 11.93
N SER A 400 -1.54 -11.82 12.58
CA SER A 400 -0.72 -11.67 13.79
C SER A 400 -1.22 -12.58 14.92
N SER A 401 -2.54 -12.61 15.15
CA SER A 401 -3.15 -13.47 16.17
C SER A 401 -3.01 -14.95 15.83
N PHE A 402 -3.17 -15.36 14.57
CA PHE A 402 -2.98 -16.76 14.19
C PHE A 402 -1.56 -17.25 14.53
N MET A 403 -0.55 -16.42 14.30
CA MET A 403 0.84 -16.78 14.67
C MET A 403 1.08 -16.71 16.18
N ILE A 404 0.59 -15.68 16.87
CA ILE A 404 0.88 -15.43 18.30
C ILE A 404 -0.03 -16.26 19.20
N ASP A 405 -1.37 -16.19 19.04
CA ASP A 405 -2.33 -16.84 19.93
C ASP A 405 -2.50 -18.33 19.62
N HIS A 406 -2.41 -18.70 18.34
CA HIS A 406 -2.66 -20.07 17.90
C HIS A 406 -1.38 -20.83 17.55
N GLY A 407 -0.23 -20.16 17.52
CA GLY A 407 1.06 -20.77 17.18
C GLY A 407 1.13 -21.31 15.76
N ALA A 408 0.31 -20.75 14.84
CA ALA A 408 0.33 -21.14 13.44
C ALA A 408 1.66 -20.75 12.77
N SER A 409 2.14 -21.57 11.85
CA SER A 409 3.21 -21.18 10.94
C SER A 409 2.75 -20.01 10.05
N LEU A 410 3.70 -19.35 9.38
CA LEU A 410 3.37 -18.27 8.46
C LEU A 410 2.43 -18.76 7.34
N GLU A 411 2.72 -19.91 6.74
CA GLU A 411 1.93 -20.52 5.69
C GLU A 411 0.51 -20.88 6.18
N GLU A 412 0.39 -21.56 7.33
CA GLU A 412 -0.92 -21.89 7.92
C GLU A 412 -1.75 -20.63 8.19
N ALA A 413 -1.13 -19.56 8.69
CA ALA A 413 -1.82 -18.29 8.96
C ALA A 413 -2.41 -17.70 7.68
N PHE A 414 -1.68 -17.72 6.56
CA PHE A 414 -2.13 -17.21 5.27
C PHE A 414 -3.23 -18.07 4.62
N HIS A 415 -3.23 -19.37 4.89
CA HIS A 415 -4.24 -20.30 4.39
C HIS A 415 -5.55 -20.26 5.20
N ARG A 416 -5.52 -19.90 6.49
CA ARG A 416 -6.72 -19.84 7.32
C ARG A 416 -7.80 -18.95 6.72
N PRO A 417 -9.08 -19.35 6.79
CA PRO A 417 -10.20 -18.47 6.46
C PRO A 417 -10.15 -17.19 7.29
N ARG A 418 -10.65 -16.10 6.74
CA ARG A 418 -10.65 -14.78 7.39
C ARG A 418 -12.05 -14.18 7.42
N ILE A 419 -12.20 -13.19 8.28
CA ILE A 419 -13.35 -12.28 8.26
C ILE A 419 -12.88 -10.86 7.94
N ASP A 420 -13.76 -10.06 7.37
CA ASP A 420 -13.61 -8.62 7.31
C ASP A 420 -14.72 -7.94 8.13
N MET A 421 -14.31 -7.00 8.95
CA MET A 421 -15.18 -6.13 9.72
C MET A 421 -14.58 -4.72 9.62
N SER A 422 -14.94 -4.01 8.55
CA SER A 422 -14.39 -2.69 8.20
C SER A 422 -15.24 -1.53 8.76
N GLY A 423 -16.07 -1.77 9.76
CA GLY A 423 -16.88 -0.73 10.43
C GLY A 423 -18.19 -0.38 9.72
N GLU A 424 -18.66 -1.21 8.77
CA GLU A 424 -19.92 -0.99 8.04
C GLU A 424 -21.17 -1.60 8.73
N GLY A 425 -21.06 -2.05 9.99
CA GLY A 425 -22.15 -2.66 10.74
C GLY A 425 -22.51 -4.09 10.25
N ARG A 426 -21.62 -4.74 9.50
CA ARG A 426 -21.74 -6.11 9.01
C ARG A 426 -20.40 -6.83 9.03
N VAL A 427 -20.44 -8.15 9.02
CA VAL A 427 -19.26 -9.00 8.87
C VAL A 427 -19.28 -9.64 7.47
N ILE A 428 -18.15 -9.64 6.80
CA ILE A 428 -17.90 -10.46 5.62
C ILE A 428 -17.08 -11.67 6.05
N ALA A 429 -17.59 -12.87 5.90
CA ALA A 429 -16.97 -14.11 6.34
C ALA A 429 -16.54 -14.97 5.14
N ASP A 430 -15.35 -15.57 5.22
CA ASP A 430 -14.93 -16.57 4.25
C ASP A 430 -15.90 -17.78 4.33
N ARG A 431 -16.41 -18.22 3.17
CA ARG A 431 -17.31 -19.37 3.08
C ARG A 431 -16.69 -20.67 3.62
N ALA A 432 -15.36 -20.76 3.68
CA ALA A 432 -14.65 -21.91 4.21
C ALA A 432 -14.72 -22.02 5.75
N LEU A 433 -15.25 -21.00 6.45
CA LEU A 433 -15.50 -21.08 7.89
C LEU A 433 -16.59 -22.12 8.22
N PRO A 434 -16.47 -22.85 9.36
CA PRO A 434 -17.50 -23.74 9.84
C PRO A 434 -18.85 -23.03 9.99
N ARG A 435 -19.93 -23.76 9.75
CA ARG A 435 -21.31 -23.22 9.82
C ARG A 435 -21.60 -22.59 11.18
N GLU A 436 -21.15 -23.24 12.25
CA GLU A 436 -21.36 -22.81 13.64
C GLU A 436 -20.72 -21.43 13.89
N VAL A 437 -19.53 -21.21 13.31
CA VAL A 437 -18.82 -19.92 13.39
C VAL A 437 -19.59 -18.83 12.63
N ILE A 438 -20.11 -19.15 11.44
CA ILE A 438 -20.91 -18.21 10.64
C ILE A 438 -22.21 -17.85 11.39
N ASP A 439 -22.88 -18.83 11.98
CA ASP A 439 -24.11 -18.62 12.74
C ASP A 439 -23.84 -17.80 14.01
N GLU A 440 -22.67 -17.97 14.66
CA GLU A 440 -22.26 -17.19 15.80
C GLU A 440 -21.92 -15.73 15.42
N LEU A 441 -21.22 -15.52 14.32
CA LEU A 441 -20.97 -14.19 13.77
C LEU A 441 -22.27 -13.47 13.43
N ASN A 442 -23.23 -14.18 12.81
CA ASN A 442 -24.52 -13.63 12.43
C ASN A 442 -25.40 -13.25 13.64
N ARG A 443 -25.21 -13.89 14.79
CA ARG A 443 -25.84 -13.48 16.06
C ARG A 443 -25.25 -12.19 16.61
N PHE A 444 -23.99 -11.88 16.27
CA PHE A 444 -23.33 -10.64 16.68
C PHE A 444 -23.68 -9.48 15.73
N LEU A 445 -23.49 -9.67 14.42
CA LEU A 445 -23.81 -8.68 13.37
C LEU A 445 -24.25 -9.40 12.10
N PRO A 446 -25.06 -8.76 11.23
CA PRO A 446 -25.39 -9.31 9.93
C PRO A 446 -24.15 -9.79 9.20
N THR A 447 -24.10 -11.06 8.82
CA THR A 447 -22.93 -11.71 8.25
C THR A 447 -23.22 -12.17 6.83
N ALA A 448 -22.44 -11.69 5.86
CA ALA A 448 -22.45 -12.19 4.50
C ALA A 448 -21.26 -13.12 4.27
N THR A 449 -21.47 -14.23 3.57
CA THR A 449 -20.40 -15.16 3.22
C THR A 449 -19.93 -14.93 1.80
N VAL A 450 -18.62 -14.96 1.59
CA VAL A 450 -17.99 -14.82 0.28
C VAL A 450 -16.99 -15.94 0.04
N ARG A 451 -16.78 -16.29 -1.23
CA ARG A 451 -15.68 -17.16 -1.62
C ARG A 451 -14.42 -16.31 -1.79
N ARG A 452 -13.33 -16.71 -1.16
CA ARG A 452 -12.01 -16.14 -1.43
C ARG A 452 -11.64 -16.42 -2.88
N GLY A 453 -11.25 -15.40 -3.61
CA GLY A 453 -10.97 -15.49 -5.05
C GLY A 453 -9.97 -14.46 -5.51
N ILE A 454 -9.58 -14.57 -6.77
CA ILE A 454 -8.58 -13.69 -7.39
C ILE A 454 -9.16 -12.29 -7.63
N PHE A 455 -10.44 -12.22 -8.04
CA PHE A 455 -11.12 -10.96 -8.33
C PHE A 455 -12.64 -11.14 -8.23
N PRO A 456 -13.36 -10.20 -7.61
CA PRO A 456 -12.85 -9.13 -6.75
C PRO A 456 -12.26 -9.68 -5.44
N TYR A 457 -11.28 -8.98 -4.85
CA TYR A 457 -10.75 -9.35 -3.54
C TYR A 457 -11.78 -9.09 -2.44
N ALA A 458 -12.27 -10.16 -1.81
CA ALA A 458 -13.17 -10.05 -0.67
C ALA A 458 -12.44 -9.60 0.60
N PHE A 459 -11.17 -9.93 0.72
CA PHE A 459 -10.28 -9.61 1.84
C PHE A 459 -9.07 -8.84 1.35
N ALA A 460 -8.30 -8.24 2.28
CA ALA A 460 -7.03 -7.63 1.91
C ALA A 460 -6.02 -8.68 1.43
N VAL A 461 -5.07 -8.24 0.62
CA VAL A 461 -4.01 -9.05 0.01
C VAL A 461 -2.74 -8.89 0.84
N PRO A 462 -2.40 -9.84 1.74
CA PRO A 462 -1.22 -9.76 2.57
C PRO A 462 0.05 -10.24 1.86
N ALA A 463 1.19 -9.76 2.38
CA ALA A 463 2.49 -10.37 2.20
C ALA A 463 3.23 -10.32 3.54
N GLY A 464 4.03 -11.32 3.84
CA GLY A 464 4.75 -11.39 5.10
C GLY A 464 5.98 -12.26 5.03
N VAL A 465 6.90 -12.00 5.95
CA VAL A 465 8.08 -12.82 6.19
C VAL A 465 8.17 -13.17 7.67
N LEU A 466 8.76 -14.30 7.97
CA LEU A 466 9.00 -14.75 9.34
C LEU A 466 10.42 -15.30 9.45
N ARG A 467 11.09 -14.96 10.53
CA ARG A 467 12.37 -15.55 10.92
C ARG A 467 12.21 -16.34 12.20
N GLU A 468 12.43 -17.62 12.12
CA GLU A 468 12.51 -18.50 13.29
C GLU A 468 13.92 -19.09 13.38
N ARG A 469 14.63 -18.79 14.48
CA ARG A 469 16.05 -19.09 14.62
C ARG A 469 16.86 -18.47 13.48
N GLU A 470 17.44 -19.29 12.61
CA GLU A 470 18.22 -18.83 11.44
C GLU A 470 17.48 -19.03 10.11
N MET A 471 16.29 -19.58 10.14
CA MET A 471 15.48 -19.83 8.94
C MET A 471 14.56 -18.65 8.64
N ASN A 472 14.62 -18.17 7.40
CA ASN A 472 13.72 -17.15 6.88
C ASN A 472 12.65 -17.80 6.01
N MET A 473 11.41 -17.39 6.19
CA MET A 473 10.23 -17.84 5.43
C MET A 473 9.51 -16.63 4.88
N GLY A 474 8.88 -16.78 3.71
CA GLY A 474 8.03 -15.74 3.11
C GLY A 474 6.72 -16.34 2.61
N CYS A 475 5.65 -15.56 2.64
CA CYS A 475 4.36 -15.94 2.10
C CYS A 475 3.60 -14.70 1.58
N THR A 476 2.80 -14.91 0.53
CA THR A 476 1.90 -13.90 -0.03
C THR A 476 0.47 -14.41 -0.05
N GLU A 477 -0.48 -13.56 -0.40
CA GLU A 477 -1.87 -13.98 -0.58
C GLU A 477 -1.97 -15.13 -1.56
N ILE A 478 -2.50 -16.27 -1.10
CA ILE A 478 -2.60 -17.51 -1.89
C ILE A 478 -3.48 -17.37 -3.14
N MET A 479 -4.34 -16.38 -3.19
CA MET A 479 -5.17 -16.08 -4.35
C MET A 479 -4.59 -14.98 -5.24
N SER A 480 -3.41 -14.42 -4.91
CA SER A 480 -2.76 -13.43 -5.77
C SER A 480 -2.13 -14.11 -6.99
N PRO A 481 -2.45 -13.65 -8.22
CA PRO A 481 -1.84 -14.25 -9.41
C PRO A 481 -0.37 -13.83 -9.61
N TRP A 482 0.07 -12.77 -8.95
CA TRP A 482 1.39 -12.17 -9.11
C TRP A 482 2.26 -12.18 -7.86
N GLY A 483 1.64 -12.38 -6.69
CA GLY A 483 2.36 -12.39 -5.42
C GLY A 483 3.30 -13.57 -5.30
N ASP A 484 4.53 -13.33 -4.84
CA ASP A 484 5.49 -14.40 -4.59
C ASP A 484 6.42 -14.08 -3.43
N ALA A 485 7.00 -15.12 -2.87
CA ALA A 485 8.06 -15.06 -1.88
C ALA A 485 9.33 -15.65 -2.48
N VAL A 486 10.35 -14.81 -2.66
CA VAL A 486 11.61 -15.18 -3.31
C VAL A 486 12.75 -15.21 -2.29
N ALA A 487 13.50 -16.29 -2.26
CA ALA A 487 14.72 -16.45 -1.46
C ALA A 487 15.97 -16.22 -2.33
N GLU A 488 17.06 -15.78 -1.70
CA GLU A 488 18.35 -15.56 -2.36
C GLU A 488 18.86 -16.79 -3.14
N LYS A 489 18.56 -18.02 -2.65
CA LYS A 489 19.04 -19.28 -3.28
C LYS A 489 18.22 -19.72 -4.49
N GLU A 490 17.00 -19.22 -4.64
CA GLU A 490 16.12 -19.58 -5.76
C GLU A 490 16.47 -18.84 -7.06
N MET A 491 17.39 -17.88 -6.99
CA MET A 491 17.86 -17.08 -8.12
C MET A 491 19.09 -17.69 -8.84
N ARG A 492 19.56 -18.87 -8.40
CA ARG A 492 20.78 -19.53 -8.96
C ARG A 492 20.42 -20.55 -10.03
#